data_597bd4454772039c6b916e4735ab75ef
#
_entry.id   597bd4454772039c6b916e4735ab75ef
#
_cell.length_a   1.000
_cell.length_b   1.000
_cell.length_c   1.000
_cell.angle_alpha   90.00
_cell.angle_beta   90.00
_cell.angle_gamma   90.00
#
_symmetry.space_group_name_H-M   'P 1'
#
loop_
_entity.id
_entity.type
_entity.pdbx_description
1 polymer ?
#
loop_
_entity_poly.entity_id
_entity_poly.type
_entity_poly.pdbx_seq_one_letter_code
_entity_poly.pdbx_strand_id
1 'polypeptide(L)'
;MPTLTVVIPSSLDIAARDSAANRRTSLDNLVGAALSEYLDANRHRMYQISTSTALVDGVAQGAVSAQTLLEHGDFGLGTFENLDGEMVILDGAIYQVRGDGSVKRREDDFTIPFAVVARFQEEENFEANGIGCLKDLELACDPHRESSNLFYALKVEGVFEAVHARAVSSIAPGTTLIDAAKEQKEFYFSNIEGTLVGLWSPVYSSAFNVPGYHFHFISKDRTKGGHVLQCRARTLRVGLQMLCEYDVRLPSEGTFLSADLSKDPAAELAKAE
;
A
#
# COMPACT_ATOMS: atom_id res chain seq x y z
N MET A 1 8.09 26.58 9.90
CA MET A 1 6.84 26.27 9.16
C MET A 1 6.47 27.44 8.27
N PRO A 2 6.01 27.25 7.04
CA PRO A 2 5.53 28.33 6.21
C PRO A 2 4.26 28.95 6.83
N THR A 3 4.07 30.26 6.64
CA THR A 3 2.90 31.00 7.12
C THR A 3 2.06 31.46 5.95
N LEU A 4 0.75 31.17 6.01
CA LEU A 4 -0.23 31.63 5.03
C LEU A 4 -1.14 32.67 5.69
N THR A 5 -1.28 33.84 5.09
CA THR A 5 -2.21 34.88 5.53
C THR A 5 -3.36 35.00 4.55
N VAL A 6 -4.59 34.87 5.05
CA VAL A 6 -5.81 34.95 4.25
C VAL A 6 -6.81 35.92 4.88
N VAL A 7 -7.61 36.60 4.05
CA VAL A 7 -8.73 37.44 4.49
C VAL A 7 -10.02 36.61 4.37
N ILE A 8 -10.72 36.44 5.46
CA ILE A 8 -11.97 35.67 5.53
C ILE A 8 -13.12 36.52 6.05
N PRO A 9 -14.39 36.18 5.76
CA PRO A 9 -15.54 36.83 6.34
C PRO A 9 -15.56 36.69 7.87
N SER A 10 -16.03 37.75 8.58
CA SER A 10 -16.08 37.76 10.05
C SER A 10 -16.91 36.59 10.64
N SER A 11 -17.97 36.17 9.92
CA SER A 11 -18.78 35.02 10.33
C SER A 11 -18.01 33.70 10.32
N LEU A 12 -17.08 33.55 9.35
CA LEU A 12 -16.24 32.36 9.26
C LEU A 12 -15.13 32.39 10.33
N ASP A 13 -14.56 33.56 10.64
CA ASP A 13 -13.58 33.69 11.72
C ASP A 13 -14.19 33.31 13.07
N ILE A 14 -15.39 33.81 13.38
CA ILE A 14 -16.12 33.47 14.62
C ILE A 14 -16.37 31.96 14.67
N ALA A 15 -16.92 31.35 13.61
CA ALA A 15 -17.22 29.95 13.58
C ALA A 15 -15.96 29.06 13.74
N ALA A 16 -14.85 29.49 13.15
CA ALA A 16 -13.58 28.76 13.26
C ALA A 16 -13.03 28.83 14.71
N ARG A 17 -13.06 29.97 15.35
CA ARG A 17 -12.62 30.13 16.75
C ARG A 17 -13.50 29.32 17.72
N ASP A 18 -14.81 29.37 17.55
CA ASP A 18 -15.76 28.61 18.36
C ASP A 18 -15.52 27.08 18.16
N SER A 19 -15.31 26.65 16.93
CA SER A 19 -15.01 25.25 16.63
C SER A 19 -13.68 24.81 17.24
N ALA A 20 -12.62 25.62 17.14
CA ALA A 20 -11.33 25.35 17.75
C ALA A 20 -11.41 25.21 19.26
N ALA A 21 -12.14 26.13 19.92
CA ALA A 21 -12.38 26.09 21.36
C ALA A 21 -13.15 24.84 21.80
N ASN A 22 -14.23 24.48 21.08
CA ASN A 22 -15.04 23.30 21.37
C ASN A 22 -14.24 21.99 21.17
N ARG A 23 -13.35 21.94 20.19
CA ARG A 23 -12.48 20.78 19.90
C ARG A 23 -11.19 20.78 20.72
N ARG A 24 -10.95 21.79 21.54
CA ARG A 24 -9.72 21.96 22.34
C ARG A 24 -8.44 21.91 21.49
N THR A 25 -8.47 22.53 20.34
CA THR A 25 -7.34 22.62 19.39
C THR A 25 -7.00 24.08 19.10
N SER A 26 -5.82 24.34 18.51
CA SER A 26 -5.48 25.68 18.05
C SER A 26 -6.22 26.03 16.76
N LEU A 27 -6.40 27.34 16.50
CA LEU A 27 -6.98 27.79 15.24
C LEU A 27 -6.15 27.36 14.04
N ASP A 28 -4.81 27.40 14.15
CA ASP A 28 -3.90 26.98 13.10
C ASP A 28 -4.07 25.48 12.74
N ASN A 29 -4.19 24.62 13.76
CA ASN A 29 -4.44 23.20 13.57
C ASN A 29 -5.82 22.95 12.94
N LEU A 30 -6.86 23.65 13.39
CA LEU A 30 -8.19 23.52 12.80
C LEU A 30 -8.22 23.95 11.34
N VAL A 31 -7.61 25.10 11.01
CA VAL A 31 -7.55 25.63 9.65
C VAL A 31 -6.68 24.72 8.77
N GLY A 32 -5.54 24.27 9.29
CA GLY A 32 -4.65 23.33 8.61
C GLY A 32 -5.38 22.04 8.24
N ALA A 33 -6.10 21.44 9.18
CA ALA A 33 -6.89 20.23 8.95
C ALA A 33 -8.00 20.46 7.92
N ALA A 34 -8.76 21.56 8.03
CA ALA A 34 -9.82 21.87 7.08
C ALA A 34 -9.29 22.13 5.66
N LEU A 35 -8.14 22.81 5.53
CA LEU A 35 -7.49 23.01 4.24
C LEU A 35 -6.93 21.69 3.67
N SER A 36 -6.35 20.85 4.50
CA SER A 36 -5.86 19.53 4.08
C SER A 36 -6.99 18.66 3.55
N GLU A 37 -8.14 18.68 4.23
CA GLU A 37 -9.34 17.96 3.81
C GLU A 37 -9.92 18.54 2.51
N TYR A 38 -10.08 19.86 2.42
CA TYR A 38 -10.64 20.52 1.24
C TYR A 38 -9.77 20.39 -0.01
N LEU A 39 -8.44 20.44 0.16
CA LEU A 39 -7.47 20.33 -0.92
C LEU A 39 -7.11 18.88 -1.25
N ASP A 40 -7.75 17.94 -0.56
CA ASP A 40 -7.40 16.52 -0.64
C ASP A 40 -5.90 16.27 -0.41
N ALA A 41 -5.30 17.11 0.44
CA ALA A 41 -3.87 17.11 0.75
C ALA A 41 -3.56 16.21 1.96
N ASN A 42 -4.22 15.05 2.06
CA ASN A 42 -3.94 14.03 3.08
C ASN A 42 -2.64 13.28 2.74
N ARG A 43 -1.53 14.04 2.75
CA ARG A 43 -0.22 13.60 2.26
C ARG A 43 0.42 12.50 3.09
N HIS A 44 0.01 12.32 4.33
CA HIS A 44 0.63 11.38 5.25
C HIS A 44 -0.32 10.28 5.71
N ARG A 45 -1.42 10.09 4.96
CA ARG A 45 -2.45 9.10 5.28
C ARG A 45 -2.30 7.84 4.46
N MET A 46 -2.35 6.73 5.16
CA MET A 46 -2.50 5.40 4.59
C MET A 46 -3.92 4.91 4.85
N TYR A 47 -4.59 4.40 3.85
CA TYR A 47 -5.90 3.77 3.97
C TYR A 47 -5.78 2.29 3.65
N GLN A 48 -6.38 1.46 4.48
CA GLN A 48 -6.33 0.01 4.33
C GLN A 48 -7.71 -0.61 4.43
N ILE A 49 -7.95 -1.62 3.60
CA ILE A 49 -9.11 -2.51 3.66
C ILE A 49 -8.70 -3.79 4.36
N SER A 50 -9.46 -4.21 5.38
CA SER A 50 -9.28 -5.44 6.16
C SER A 50 -7.94 -5.49 6.92
N THR A 51 -7.50 -6.68 7.30
CA THR A 51 -6.28 -6.92 8.07
C THR A 51 -5.48 -8.08 7.47
N SER A 52 -4.16 -8.09 7.67
CA SER A 52 -3.30 -9.22 7.31
C SER A 52 -3.70 -10.50 8.03
N THR A 53 -4.12 -10.39 9.31
CA THR A 53 -4.62 -11.55 10.07
C THR A 53 -5.82 -12.19 9.39
N ALA A 54 -6.78 -11.40 8.92
CA ALA A 54 -7.94 -11.90 8.20
C ALA A 54 -7.55 -12.59 6.88
N LEU A 55 -6.60 -11.99 6.14
CA LEU A 55 -6.11 -12.57 4.90
C LEU A 55 -5.40 -13.91 5.13
N VAL A 56 -4.58 -14.01 6.18
CA VAL A 56 -3.90 -15.25 6.59
C VAL A 56 -4.91 -16.34 6.90
N ASP A 57 -6.01 -16.02 7.59
CA ASP A 57 -7.08 -16.96 7.96
C ASP A 57 -8.04 -17.28 6.78
N GLY A 58 -7.73 -16.83 5.56
CA GLY A 58 -8.50 -17.14 4.35
C GLY A 58 -9.76 -16.28 4.15
N VAL A 59 -9.87 -15.14 4.85
CA VAL A 59 -10.93 -14.15 4.63
C VAL A 59 -10.56 -13.31 3.42
N ALA A 60 -10.88 -13.83 2.23
CA ALA A 60 -10.53 -13.22 0.95
C ALA A 60 -11.78 -12.80 0.14
N GLN A 61 -12.89 -12.52 0.81
CA GLN A 61 -14.10 -11.96 0.20
C GLN A 61 -13.98 -10.43 0.08
N GLY A 62 -14.45 -9.89 -1.04
CA GLY A 62 -14.43 -8.45 -1.27
C GLY A 62 -15.33 -7.69 -0.30
N ALA A 63 -14.80 -6.60 0.27
CA ALA A 63 -15.48 -5.82 1.31
C ALA A 63 -15.76 -4.37 0.90
N VAL A 64 -14.92 -3.80 0.02
CA VAL A 64 -15.00 -2.39 -0.40
C VAL A 64 -14.82 -2.31 -1.91
N SER A 65 -15.53 -1.40 -2.58
CA SER A 65 -15.42 -1.22 -4.02
C SER A 65 -14.07 -0.61 -4.42
N ALA A 66 -13.63 -0.91 -5.65
CA ALA A 66 -12.43 -0.31 -6.23
C ALA A 66 -12.51 1.21 -6.31
N GLN A 67 -13.70 1.75 -6.59
CA GLN A 67 -13.94 3.19 -6.61
C GLN A 67 -13.65 3.81 -5.23
N THR A 68 -14.21 3.23 -4.17
CA THR A 68 -13.96 3.73 -2.80
C THR A 68 -12.49 3.67 -2.44
N LEU A 69 -11.76 2.60 -2.83
CA LEU A 69 -10.31 2.51 -2.58
C LEU A 69 -9.57 3.67 -3.25
N LEU A 70 -9.86 3.96 -4.52
CA LEU A 70 -9.20 5.03 -5.29
C LEU A 70 -9.56 6.45 -4.80
N GLU A 71 -10.67 6.63 -4.08
CA GLU A 71 -10.99 7.89 -3.39
C GLU A 71 -9.98 8.20 -2.27
N HIS A 72 -9.33 7.16 -1.71
CA HIS A 72 -8.37 7.29 -0.62
C HIS A 72 -6.90 7.29 -1.05
N GLY A 73 -6.58 6.83 -2.27
CA GLY A 73 -5.19 6.79 -2.73
C GLY A 73 -5.05 6.44 -4.21
N ASP A 74 -3.89 6.77 -4.75
CA ASP A 74 -3.52 6.56 -6.15
C ASP A 74 -2.30 5.64 -6.31
N PHE A 75 -1.74 5.20 -5.18
CA PHE A 75 -0.54 4.38 -5.08
C PHE A 75 -0.70 3.34 -3.98
N GLY A 76 -0.41 2.08 -4.27
CA GLY A 76 -0.53 1.03 -3.28
C GLY A 76 -0.50 -0.38 -3.86
N LEU A 77 -0.81 -1.33 -3.00
CA LEU A 77 -0.80 -2.77 -3.34
C LEU A 77 -1.88 -3.52 -2.56
N GLY A 78 -2.13 -4.75 -2.96
CA GLY A 78 -3.13 -5.61 -2.33
C GLY A 78 -3.39 -6.87 -3.15
N THR A 79 -4.57 -7.44 -2.99
CA THR A 79 -5.01 -8.62 -3.73
C THR A 79 -6.49 -8.50 -4.16
N PHE A 80 -6.94 -9.46 -4.92
CA PHE A 80 -8.31 -9.55 -5.42
C PHE A 80 -9.11 -10.61 -4.66
N GLU A 81 -10.42 -10.60 -4.85
CA GLU A 81 -11.29 -11.60 -4.24
C GLU A 81 -10.81 -13.02 -4.56
N ASN A 82 -10.84 -13.89 -3.53
CA ASN A 82 -10.30 -15.24 -3.56
C ASN A 82 -8.80 -15.30 -3.94
N LEU A 83 -8.03 -14.28 -3.60
CA LEU A 83 -6.60 -14.16 -3.92
C LEU A 83 -6.30 -14.30 -5.44
N ASP A 84 -7.21 -13.87 -6.34
CA ASP A 84 -7.05 -13.97 -7.80
C ASP A 84 -6.00 -12.99 -8.33
N GLY A 85 -4.76 -13.16 -7.87
CA GLY A 85 -3.60 -12.40 -8.32
C GLY A 85 -3.22 -11.23 -7.43
N GLU A 86 -2.10 -10.60 -7.80
CA GLU A 86 -1.52 -9.46 -7.10
C GLU A 86 -2.07 -8.14 -7.64
N MET A 87 -2.37 -7.21 -6.74
CA MET A 87 -2.84 -5.88 -7.10
C MET A 87 -1.67 -4.89 -7.04
N VAL A 88 -1.51 -4.13 -8.13
CA VAL A 88 -0.63 -2.96 -8.16
C VAL A 88 -1.50 -1.74 -8.44
N ILE A 89 -1.39 -0.72 -7.58
CA ILE A 89 -2.07 0.56 -7.78
C ILE A 89 -0.98 1.60 -8.04
N LEU A 90 -1.01 2.19 -9.23
CA LEU A 90 -0.03 3.14 -9.66
C LEU A 90 -0.68 4.24 -10.50
N ASP A 91 -0.44 5.50 -10.10
CA ASP A 91 -0.98 6.70 -10.76
C ASP A 91 -2.52 6.63 -10.92
N GLY A 92 -3.22 6.13 -9.89
CA GLY A 92 -4.67 5.97 -9.86
C GLY A 92 -5.25 4.86 -10.74
N ALA A 93 -4.40 4.00 -11.30
CA ALA A 93 -4.84 2.83 -12.07
C ALA A 93 -4.58 1.53 -11.29
N ILE A 94 -5.56 0.61 -11.33
CA ILE A 94 -5.44 -0.71 -10.70
C ILE A 94 -5.04 -1.74 -11.76
N TYR A 95 -3.96 -2.48 -11.49
CA TYR A 95 -3.49 -3.57 -12.32
C TYR A 95 -3.59 -4.89 -11.57
N GLN A 96 -4.20 -5.89 -12.19
CA GLN A 96 -4.28 -7.26 -11.70
C GLN A 96 -3.20 -8.10 -12.40
N VAL A 97 -2.31 -8.70 -11.62
CA VAL A 97 -1.31 -9.67 -12.11
C VAL A 97 -1.76 -11.05 -11.67
N ARG A 98 -2.14 -11.90 -12.61
CA ARG A 98 -2.67 -13.24 -12.35
C ARG A 98 -1.58 -14.31 -12.33
N GLY A 99 -1.92 -15.46 -11.75
CA GLY A 99 -1.04 -16.63 -11.72
C GLY A 99 -0.72 -17.23 -13.10
N ASP A 100 -1.43 -16.89 -14.16
CA ASP A 100 -1.08 -17.24 -15.54
C ASP A 100 -0.05 -16.27 -16.18
N GLY A 101 0.36 -15.24 -15.43
CA GLY A 101 1.29 -14.19 -15.86
C GLY A 101 0.65 -13.06 -16.65
N SER A 102 -0.68 -13.11 -16.86
CA SER A 102 -1.38 -12.00 -17.51
C SER A 102 -1.50 -10.79 -16.60
N VAL A 103 -1.40 -9.59 -17.19
CA VAL A 103 -1.61 -8.34 -16.52
C VAL A 103 -2.79 -7.63 -17.16
N LYS A 104 -3.77 -7.24 -16.35
CA LYS A 104 -4.96 -6.53 -16.81
C LYS A 104 -5.15 -5.26 -16.00
N ARG A 105 -5.28 -4.12 -16.68
CA ARG A 105 -5.84 -2.91 -16.04
C ARG A 105 -7.33 -3.15 -15.76
N ARG A 106 -7.73 -2.93 -14.52
CA ARG A 106 -9.12 -3.09 -14.08
C ARG A 106 -9.82 -1.72 -14.16
N GLU A 107 -10.90 -1.69 -14.88
CA GLU A 107 -11.76 -0.50 -15.08
C GLU A 107 -13.21 -0.78 -14.68
N ASP A 108 -13.52 -2.04 -14.41
CA ASP A 108 -14.79 -2.52 -13.92
C ASP A 108 -14.93 -2.25 -12.41
N ASP A 109 -16.15 -2.14 -11.93
CA ASP A 109 -16.41 -2.11 -10.50
C ASP A 109 -16.29 -3.54 -9.94
N PHE A 110 -15.47 -3.68 -8.90
CA PHE A 110 -15.25 -4.94 -8.20
C PHE A 110 -14.97 -4.64 -6.73
N THR A 111 -15.13 -5.65 -5.89
CA THR A 111 -14.84 -5.54 -4.46
C THR A 111 -13.47 -6.11 -4.12
N ILE A 112 -12.84 -5.52 -3.10
CA ILE A 112 -11.46 -5.78 -2.70
C ILE A 112 -11.46 -6.36 -1.29
N PRO A 113 -10.80 -7.51 -1.07
CA PRO A 113 -10.71 -8.13 0.25
C PRO A 113 -9.61 -7.49 1.11
N PHE A 114 -8.49 -7.11 0.49
CA PHE A 114 -7.35 -6.49 1.14
C PHE A 114 -6.59 -5.59 0.18
N ALA A 115 -6.37 -4.36 0.58
CA ALA A 115 -5.47 -3.45 -0.11
C ALA A 115 -5.01 -2.34 0.83
N VAL A 116 -3.85 -1.77 0.53
CA VAL A 116 -3.29 -0.61 1.20
C VAL A 116 -2.97 0.45 0.15
N VAL A 117 -3.44 1.68 0.36
CA VAL A 117 -3.20 2.80 -0.55
C VAL A 117 -2.81 4.06 0.20
N ALA A 118 -2.08 4.94 -0.49
CA ALA A 118 -1.80 6.31 -0.09
C ALA A 118 -1.91 7.22 -1.32
N ARG A 119 -2.08 8.53 -1.09
CA ARG A 119 -1.82 9.54 -2.14
C ARG A 119 -0.34 9.80 -2.18
N PHE A 120 0.33 9.21 -3.15
CA PHE A 120 1.78 9.26 -3.22
C PHE A 120 2.25 10.65 -3.64
N GLN A 121 3.00 11.28 -2.74
CA GLN A 121 3.72 12.50 -3.02
C GLN A 121 5.16 12.33 -2.55
N GLU A 122 6.07 12.25 -3.49
CA GLU A 122 7.48 12.11 -3.20
C GLU A 122 7.98 13.28 -2.34
N GLU A 123 8.46 12.97 -1.13
CA GLU A 123 9.01 13.94 -0.18
C GLU A 123 10.53 13.94 -0.21
N GLU A 124 11.09 12.76 -0.43
CA GLU A 124 12.53 12.53 -0.58
C GLU A 124 12.76 11.61 -1.77
N ASN A 125 13.89 11.78 -2.46
CA ASN A 125 14.33 10.83 -3.47
C ASN A 125 15.85 10.65 -3.43
N PHE A 126 16.28 9.47 -3.83
CA PHE A 126 17.69 9.10 -3.90
C PHE A 126 17.92 8.02 -4.97
N GLU A 127 19.18 7.82 -5.30
CA GLU A 127 19.61 6.71 -6.16
C GLU A 127 20.15 5.56 -5.32
N ALA A 128 19.55 4.39 -5.46
CA ALA A 128 20.04 3.14 -4.90
C ALA A 128 20.93 2.44 -5.95
N ASN A 129 22.22 2.28 -5.63
CA ASN A 129 23.24 1.78 -6.54
C ASN A 129 23.75 0.40 -6.13
N GLY A 130 24.06 -0.45 -7.13
CA GLY A 130 24.70 -1.74 -6.89
C GLY A 130 23.79 -2.77 -6.23
N ILE A 131 22.51 -2.79 -6.60
CA ILE A 131 21.50 -3.69 -6.02
C ILE A 131 21.69 -5.09 -6.58
N GLY A 132 22.29 -5.97 -5.77
CA GLY A 132 22.51 -7.39 -6.10
C GLY A 132 21.34 -8.30 -5.70
N CYS A 133 20.52 -7.87 -4.74
CA CYS A 133 19.33 -8.58 -4.28
C CYS A 133 18.33 -7.61 -3.65
N LEU A 134 17.11 -8.10 -3.34
CA LEU A 134 16.07 -7.29 -2.70
C LEU A 134 16.56 -6.70 -1.35
N LYS A 135 17.33 -7.48 -0.59
CA LYS A 135 17.86 -7.02 0.69
C LYS A 135 18.80 -5.82 0.56
N ASP A 136 19.57 -5.72 -0.53
CA ASP A 136 20.43 -4.55 -0.78
C ASP A 136 19.57 -3.30 -1.04
N LEU A 137 18.44 -3.44 -1.73
CA LEU A 137 17.49 -2.34 -1.92
C LEU A 137 16.89 -1.89 -0.59
N GLU A 138 16.45 -2.83 0.25
CA GLU A 138 15.94 -2.54 1.60
C GLU A 138 16.98 -1.78 2.44
N LEU A 139 18.22 -2.26 2.47
CA LEU A 139 19.32 -1.62 3.18
C LEU A 139 19.66 -0.22 2.63
N ALA A 140 19.50 0.00 1.33
CA ALA A 140 19.64 1.31 0.71
C ALA A 140 18.51 2.27 1.13
N CYS A 141 17.30 1.76 1.37
CA CYS A 141 16.15 2.55 1.83
C CYS A 141 16.20 2.87 3.34
N ASP A 142 16.79 2.00 4.15
CA ASP A 142 16.81 2.12 5.63
C ASP A 142 17.30 3.48 6.15
N PRO A 143 18.39 4.08 5.64
CA PRO A 143 18.89 5.38 6.13
C PRO A 143 17.96 6.57 5.82
N HIS A 144 17.03 6.41 4.87
CA HIS A 144 16.10 7.45 4.44
C HIS A 144 14.78 7.43 5.22
N ARG A 145 14.58 6.45 6.09
CA ARG A 145 13.45 6.42 7.02
C ARG A 145 13.83 7.11 8.32
N GLU A 146 13.14 8.21 8.65
CA GLU A 146 13.36 8.95 9.90
C GLU A 146 13.11 8.09 11.14
N SER A 147 12.20 7.12 11.04
CA SER A 147 11.83 6.24 12.15
C SER A 147 11.33 4.89 11.67
N SER A 148 11.72 3.83 12.36
CA SER A 148 11.13 2.49 12.16
C SER A 148 9.74 2.35 12.78
N ASN A 149 9.21 3.40 13.41
CA ASN A 149 7.89 3.42 14.02
C ASN A 149 6.81 4.09 13.16
N LEU A 150 7.18 4.59 11.96
CA LEU A 150 6.26 5.18 11.00
C LEU A 150 6.15 4.30 9.76
N PHE A 151 5.06 4.45 9.03
CA PHE A 151 4.88 3.78 7.73
C PHE A 151 5.50 4.62 6.61
N TYR A 152 5.88 3.97 5.51
CA TYR A 152 6.40 4.66 4.33
C TYR A 152 5.85 4.03 3.06
N ALA A 153 5.54 4.89 2.07
CA ALA A 153 5.33 4.48 0.69
C ALA A 153 6.63 4.69 -0.10
N LEU A 154 6.97 3.72 -0.94
CA LEU A 154 8.19 3.72 -1.74
C LEU A 154 7.86 3.46 -3.21
N LYS A 155 8.23 4.38 -4.08
CA LYS A 155 8.18 4.22 -5.54
C LYS A 155 9.58 4.01 -6.06
N VAL A 156 9.89 2.81 -6.56
CA VAL A 156 11.23 2.47 -7.05
C VAL A 156 11.18 2.27 -8.56
N GLU A 157 11.89 3.08 -9.30
CA GLU A 157 11.84 3.12 -10.77
C GLU A 157 13.20 2.87 -11.39
N GLY A 158 13.24 2.15 -12.50
CA GLY A 158 14.45 1.96 -13.27
C GLY A 158 14.44 0.76 -14.19
N VAL A 159 15.62 0.40 -14.66
CA VAL A 159 15.85 -0.80 -15.44
C VAL A 159 16.42 -1.88 -14.52
N PHE A 160 15.64 -2.92 -14.30
CA PHE A 160 16.05 -4.07 -13.52
C PHE A 160 16.79 -5.08 -14.40
N GLU A 161 17.99 -5.48 -13.98
CA GLU A 161 18.72 -6.58 -14.63
C GLU A 161 17.97 -7.89 -14.45
N ALA A 162 17.32 -8.08 -13.28
CA ALA A 162 16.44 -9.20 -13.01
C ALA A 162 15.36 -8.81 -12.01
N VAL A 163 14.15 -9.34 -12.19
CA VAL A 163 13.07 -9.35 -11.20
C VAL A 163 12.56 -10.78 -11.10
N HIS A 164 12.54 -11.33 -9.89
CA HIS A 164 11.85 -12.56 -9.54
C HIS A 164 10.59 -12.16 -8.78
N ALA A 165 9.46 -12.49 -9.35
CA ALA A 165 8.14 -12.15 -8.81
C ALA A 165 7.24 -13.37 -8.80
N ARG A 166 6.13 -13.28 -8.08
CA ARG A 166 5.10 -14.32 -8.01
C ARG A 166 3.71 -13.72 -8.14
N ALA A 167 2.75 -14.57 -8.47
CA ALA A 167 1.34 -14.29 -8.25
C ALA A 167 0.60 -15.57 -7.86
N VAL A 168 -0.42 -15.40 -7.00
CA VAL A 168 -1.34 -16.48 -6.63
C VAL A 168 -2.44 -16.58 -7.68
N SER A 169 -2.93 -17.78 -7.94
CA SER A 169 -4.15 -18.00 -8.72
C SER A 169 -5.35 -18.03 -7.78
N SER A 170 -6.54 -17.77 -8.34
CA SER A 170 -7.80 -17.84 -7.59
C SER A 170 -7.92 -19.17 -6.82
N ILE A 171 -8.25 -19.07 -5.54
CA ILE A 171 -8.39 -20.19 -4.62
C ILE A 171 -9.85 -20.41 -4.20
N ALA A 172 -10.14 -21.58 -3.67
CA ALA A 172 -11.44 -21.84 -3.08
C ALA A 172 -11.66 -20.99 -1.81
N PRO A 173 -12.88 -20.51 -1.55
CA PRO A 173 -13.19 -19.77 -0.33
C PRO A 173 -12.77 -20.54 0.94
N GLY A 174 -12.15 -19.83 1.89
CA GLY A 174 -11.65 -20.41 3.15
C GLY A 174 -10.28 -21.11 3.07
N THR A 175 -9.61 -21.08 1.90
CA THR A 175 -8.22 -21.51 1.80
C THR A 175 -7.33 -20.46 2.47
N THR A 176 -6.40 -20.90 3.33
CA THR A 176 -5.46 -20.00 4.03
C THR A 176 -4.45 -19.38 3.07
N LEU A 177 -3.88 -18.24 3.44
CA LEU A 177 -2.83 -17.57 2.64
C LEU A 177 -1.62 -18.50 2.43
N ILE A 178 -1.22 -19.28 3.45
CA ILE A 178 -0.12 -20.23 3.37
C ILE A 178 -0.40 -21.33 2.34
N ASP A 179 -1.62 -21.86 2.31
CA ASP A 179 -1.97 -22.91 1.35
C ASP A 179 -2.07 -22.33 -0.07
N ALA A 180 -2.56 -21.10 -0.21
CA ALA A 180 -2.55 -20.38 -1.48
C ALA A 180 -1.13 -20.12 -2.00
N ALA A 181 -0.20 -19.76 -1.11
CA ALA A 181 1.20 -19.53 -1.47
C ALA A 181 1.92 -20.78 -1.99
N LYS A 182 1.51 -21.99 -1.59
CA LYS A 182 2.07 -23.24 -2.14
C LYS A 182 1.73 -23.45 -3.62
N GLU A 183 0.64 -22.87 -4.10
CA GLU A 183 0.16 -22.96 -5.48
C GLU A 183 0.55 -21.73 -6.31
N GLN A 184 1.37 -20.81 -5.75
CA GLN A 184 1.82 -19.62 -6.46
C GLN A 184 2.59 -19.96 -7.73
N LYS A 185 2.54 -19.06 -8.70
CA LYS A 185 3.37 -19.11 -9.92
C LYS A 185 4.44 -18.05 -9.83
N GLU A 186 5.65 -18.46 -10.16
CA GLU A 186 6.82 -17.61 -10.13
C GLU A 186 7.21 -17.17 -11.54
N PHE A 187 7.66 -15.93 -11.65
CA PHE A 187 8.04 -15.28 -12.91
C PHE A 187 9.44 -14.70 -12.78
N TYR A 188 10.22 -14.87 -13.83
CA TYR A 188 11.59 -14.37 -13.92
C TYR A 188 11.69 -13.44 -15.11
N PHE A 189 11.96 -12.15 -14.84
CA PHE A 189 12.11 -11.12 -15.84
C PHE A 189 13.56 -10.67 -15.90
N SER A 190 14.08 -10.40 -17.10
CA SER A 190 15.46 -9.93 -17.32
C SER A 190 15.46 -8.66 -18.16
N ASN A 191 16.32 -7.70 -17.82
CA ASN A 191 16.47 -6.42 -18.51
C ASN A 191 15.13 -5.70 -18.73
N ILE A 192 14.38 -5.53 -17.66
CA ILE A 192 13.03 -5.01 -17.70
C ILE A 192 12.92 -3.65 -17.03
N GLU A 193 12.38 -2.66 -17.72
CA GLU A 193 12.06 -1.35 -17.15
C GLU A 193 10.71 -1.42 -16.45
N GLY A 194 10.63 -0.85 -15.24
CA GLY A 194 9.38 -0.88 -14.47
C GLY A 194 9.46 -0.12 -13.16
N THR A 195 8.42 -0.34 -12.37
CA THR A 195 8.22 0.31 -11.06
C THR A 195 7.95 -0.75 -10.00
N LEU A 196 8.63 -0.66 -8.86
CA LEU A 196 8.16 -1.30 -7.63
C LEU A 196 7.26 -0.31 -6.89
N VAL A 197 6.07 -0.76 -6.58
CA VAL A 197 5.15 -0.11 -5.65
C VAL A 197 5.37 -0.77 -4.30
N GLY A 198 5.83 -0.02 -3.33
CA GLY A 198 6.27 -0.55 -2.05
C GLY A 198 5.69 0.15 -0.85
N LEU A 199 5.60 -0.59 0.23
CA LEU A 199 5.27 -0.10 1.56
C LEU A 199 6.30 -0.62 2.56
N TRP A 200 6.65 0.23 3.53
CA TRP A 200 7.30 -0.18 4.77
C TRP A 200 6.29 -0.10 5.90
N SER A 201 6.21 -1.16 6.68
CA SER A 201 5.32 -1.24 7.85
C SER A 201 6.08 -1.63 9.10
N PRO A 202 5.88 -0.92 10.24
CA PRO A 202 6.50 -1.26 11.51
C PRO A 202 6.12 -2.66 12.02
N VAL A 203 7.02 -3.29 12.76
CA VAL A 203 6.78 -4.65 13.30
C VAL A 203 5.52 -4.73 14.17
N TYR A 204 5.20 -3.68 14.93
CA TYR A 204 4.00 -3.65 15.77
C TYR A 204 2.68 -3.69 14.98
N SER A 205 2.71 -3.45 13.68
CA SER A 205 1.52 -3.46 12.82
C SER A 205 1.16 -4.85 12.26
N SER A 206 1.85 -5.92 12.66
CA SER A 206 1.72 -7.28 12.10
C SER A 206 0.29 -7.82 12.04
N ALA A 207 -0.56 -7.45 12.99
CA ALA A 207 -1.97 -7.85 12.97
C ALA A 207 -2.78 -7.18 11.84
N PHE A 208 -2.33 -6.04 11.36
CA PHE A 208 -3.03 -5.24 10.34
C PHE A 208 -2.37 -5.32 8.98
N ASN A 209 -1.04 -5.25 8.93
CA ASN A 209 -0.27 -5.14 7.69
C ASN A 209 0.92 -6.12 7.69
N VAL A 210 1.57 -6.26 6.54
CA VAL A 210 2.80 -7.04 6.38
C VAL A 210 3.97 -6.22 6.93
N PRO A 211 4.66 -6.68 8.01
CA PRO A 211 5.79 -5.95 8.57
C PRO A 211 7.00 -5.96 7.65
N GLY A 212 7.78 -4.88 7.68
CA GLY A 212 8.95 -4.72 6.82
C GLY A 212 8.63 -4.12 5.48
N TYR A 213 9.49 -4.36 4.50
CA TYR A 213 9.27 -3.96 3.12
C TYR A 213 8.41 -4.98 2.38
N HIS A 214 7.40 -4.48 1.68
CA HIS A 214 6.51 -5.26 0.84
C HIS A 214 6.41 -4.58 -0.52
N PHE A 215 6.80 -5.26 -1.60
CA PHE A 215 6.87 -4.69 -2.94
C PHE A 215 6.07 -5.50 -3.96
N HIS A 216 5.30 -4.80 -4.79
CA HIS A 216 4.77 -5.33 -6.03
C HIS A 216 5.43 -4.66 -7.23
N PHE A 217 5.74 -5.43 -8.25
CA PHE A 217 6.34 -4.96 -9.51
C PHE A 217 5.29 -4.78 -10.58
N ILE A 218 5.47 -3.75 -11.40
CA ILE A 218 4.78 -3.58 -12.68
C ILE A 218 5.75 -3.07 -13.73
N SER A 219 5.83 -3.72 -14.90
CA SER A 219 6.66 -3.27 -16.01
C SER A 219 6.14 -1.97 -16.61
N LYS A 220 7.00 -1.21 -17.26
CA LYS A 220 6.66 0.06 -17.91
C LYS A 220 5.56 -0.09 -18.96
N ASP A 221 5.59 -1.19 -19.71
CA ASP A 221 4.58 -1.50 -20.73
C ASP A 221 3.29 -2.13 -20.15
N ARG A 222 3.24 -2.32 -18.81
CA ARG A 222 2.09 -2.89 -18.08
C ARG A 222 1.72 -4.31 -18.50
N THR A 223 2.68 -5.08 -18.99
CA THR A 223 2.45 -6.47 -19.44
C THR A 223 3.02 -7.53 -18.50
N LYS A 224 3.87 -7.13 -17.54
CA LYS A 224 4.52 -8.00 -16.55
C LYS A 224 4.38 -7.39 -15.16
N GLY A 225 4.31 -8.25 -14.14
CA GLY A 225 4.22 -7.80 -12.76
C GLY A 225 4.21 -8.95 -11.76
N GLY A 226 3.92 -8.64 -10.50
CA GLY A 226 3.75 -9.61 -9.40
C GLY A 226 4.30 -9.09 -8.08
N HIS A 227 4.08 -9.86 -7.03
CA HIS A 227 4.72 -9.69 -5.72
C HIS A 227 6.22 -10.01 -5.84
N VAL A 228 7.07 -9.14 -5.33
CA VAL A 228 8.52 -9.21 -5.56
C VAL A 228 9.19 -10.12 -4.54
N LEU A 229 9.83 -11.16 -5.01
CA LEU A 229 10.67 -12.05 -4.20
C LEU A 229 12.14 -11.63 -4.24
N GLN A 230 12.63 -11.20 -5.42
CA GLN A 230 14.00 -10.74 -5.60
C GLN A 230 14.08 -9.70 -6.72
N CYS A 231 15.05 -8.80 -6.62
CA CYS A 231 15.39 -7.90 -7.71
C CYS A 231 16.90 -7.65 -7.77
N ARG A 232 17.37 -7.28 -8.98
CA ARG A 232 18.75 -6.85 -9.20
C ARG A 232 18.76 -5.69 -10.19
N ALA A 233 19.58 -4.67 -9.89
CA ALA A 233 19.75 -3.52 -10.76
C ALA A 233 21.08 -2.81 -10.49
N ARG A 234 21.57 -2.05 -11.47
CA ARG A 234 22.76 -1.19 -11.26
C ARG A 234 22.40 0.06 -10.48
N THR A 235 21.36 0.73 -10.91
CA THR A 235 20.89 1.98 -10.30
C THR A 235 19.37 2.01 -10.39
N LEU A 236 18.72 2.34 -9.28
CA LEU A 236 17.29 2.55 -9.19
C LEU A 236 17.04 3.92 -8.55
N ARG A 237 16.04 4.62 -9.06
CA ARG A 237 15.54 5.84 -8.42
C ARG A 237 14.48 5.44 -7.41
N VAL A 238 14.64 5.89 -6.18
CA VAL A 238 13.70 5.65 -5.09
C VAL A 238 13.07 6.97 -4.69
N GLY A 239 11.76 7.07 -4.78
CA GLY A 239 10.95 8.11 -4.15
C GLY A 239 10.36 7.58 -2.86
N LEU A 240 10.40 8.37 -1.80
CA LEU A 240 9.94 8.02 -0.46
C LEU A 240 8.91 9.04 0.04
N GLN A 241 7.90 8.56 0.73
CA GLN A 241 6.92 9.36 1.45
C GLN A 241 6.66 8.76 2.83
N MET A 242 6.72 9.59 3.87
CA MET A 242 6.34 9.21 5.23
C MET A 242 4.82 9.19 5.38
N LEU A 243 4.29 8.21 6.12
CA LEU A 243 2.88 8.05 6.42
C LEU A 243 2.70 7.92 7.94
N CYS A 244 1.98 8.86 8.56
CA CYS A 244 1.76 8.90 10.01
C CYS A 244 0.29 8.84 10.41
N GLU A 245 -0.63 8.87 9.46
CA GLU A 245 -2.05 8.65 9.67
C GLU A 245 -2.45 7.29 9.06
N TYR A 246 -3.20 6.49 9.78
CA TYR A 246 -3.59 5.16 9.36
C TYR A 246 -5.08 4.92 9.57
N ASP A 247 -5.82 4.87 8.47
CA ASP A 247 -7.24 4.55 8.43
C ASP A 247 -7.45 3.10 8.03
N VAL A 248 -8.14 2.33 8.85
CA VAL A 248 -8.48 0.92 8.55
C VAL A 248 -9.99 0.76 8.39
N ARG A 249 -10.41 0.28 7.23
CA ARG A 249 -11.79 -0.13 6.96
C ARG A 249 -11.94 -1.63 7.18
N LEU A 250 -12.58 -2.03 8.27
CA LEU A 250 -12.88 -3.43 8.53
C LEU A 250 -14.14 -3.86 7.77
N PRO A 251 -14.18 -5.09 7.22
CA PRO A 251 -15.40 -5.67 6.67
C PRO A 251 -16.50 -5.75 7.74
N SER A 252 -17.71 -5.28 7.41
CA SER A 252 -18.85 -5.26 8.33
C SER A 252 -19.82 -6.44 8.13
N GLU A 253 -19.48 -7.36 7.22
CA GLU A 253 -20.32 -8.52 6.86
C GLU A 253 -19.46 -9.69 6.38
N GLY A 254 -20.10 -10.81 6.11
CA GLY A 254 -19.45 -12.00 5.56
C GLY A 254 -18.62 -12.77 6.58
N THR A 255 -17.63 -13.54 6.08
CA THR A 255 -16.80 -14.45 6.88
C THR A 255 -15.90 -13.73 7.89
N PHE A 256 -15.59 -12.45 7.65
CA PHE A 256 -14.80 -11.64 8.58
C PHE A 256 -15.38 -11.61 9.99
N LEU A 257 -16.73 -11.52 10.13
CA LEU A 257 -17.39 -11.43 11.44
C LEU A 257 -17.32 -12.72 12.26
N SER A 258 -17.08 -13.86 11.62
CA SER A 258 -17.03 -15.18 12.28
C SER A 258 -15.61 -15.78 12.31
N ALA A 259 -14.63 -15.16 11.70
CA ALA A 259 -13.25 -15.62 11.68
C ALA A 259 -12.59 -15.50 13.06
N ASP A 260 -11.73 -16.46 13.42
CA ASP A 260 -10.93 -16.41 14.64
C ASP A 260 -9.63 -15.65 14.40
N LEU A 261 -9.68 -14.32 14.55
CA LEU A 261 -8.54 -13.41 14.35
C LEU A 261 -7.71 -13.17 15.62
N SER A 262 -7.82 -14.06 16.63
CA SER A 262 -7.11 -13.91 17.90
C SER A 262 -5.63 -14.35 17.84
N LYS A 263 -5.21 -15.00 16.77
CA LYS A 263 -3.83 -15.50 16.59
C LYS A 263 -2.90 -14.41 16.09
N ASP A 264 -1.63 -14.46 16.49
CA ASP A 264 -0.57 -13.61 15.92
C ASP A 264 -0.20 -14.13 14.52
N PRO A 265 -0.42 -13.34 13.45
CA PRO A 265 -0.15 -13.76 12.08
C PRO A 265 1.33 -13.66 11.68
N ALA A 266 2.21 -13.09 12.51
CA ALA A 266 3.57 -12.72 12.12
C ALA A 266 4.39 -13.89 11.56
N ALA A 267 4.30 -15.09 12.18
CA ALA A 267 5.03 -16.27 11.72
C ALA A 267 4.47 -16.85 10.40
N GLU A 268 3.19 -16.67 10.16
CA GLU A 268 2.51 -17.14 8.96
C GLU A 268 2.72 -16.17 7.79
N LEU A 269 2.68 -14.87 8.06
CA LEU A 269 3.05 -13.83 7.09
C LEU A 269 4.49 -14.00 6.60
N ALA A 270 5.44 -14.18 7.52
CA ALA A 270 6.86 -14.38 7.17
C ALA A 270 7.14 -15.62 6.30
N LYS A 271 6.20 -16.55 6.20
CA LYS A 271 6.29 -17.73 5.31
C LYS A 271 5.57 -17.51 3.98
N ALA A 272 4.60 -16.62 4.00
CA ALA A 272 3.77 -16.32 2.82
C ALA A 272 4.35 -15.15 2.01
N GLU A 273 5.20 -14.32 2.59
CA GLU A 273 5.92 -13.21 1.96
C GLU A 273 7.36 -13.61 1.61
#